data_2c5763fc5de3aef7c558e8504b7e6fde
#
_entry.id   2c5763fc5de3aef7c558e8504b7e6fde
#
_cell.length_a   1.000
_cell.length_b   1.000
_cell.length_c   1.000
_cell.angle_alpha   90.00
_cell.angle_beta   90.00
_cell.angle_gamma   90.00
#
_symmetry.space_group_name_H-M   'P 1'
#
loop_
_entity.id
_entity.type
_entity.pdbx_description
1 polymer ?
#
loop_
_entity_poly.entity_id
_entity_poly.type
_entity_poly.pdbx_seq_one_letter_code
_entity_poly.pdbx_strand_id
1 'polypeptide(L)'
;MTARDGSNVLHPVIEAASRGIFPEFTQAGFERREHMTRVGELLRSWARARKAGALEEARWAAAGYLHDTLRDADPDELRPLVDSRFLNYPGKVLHGPAAAQLLRRAGVVDRGLLHAIEFHTLGSPGFSRVGLALFAADFLEPGRKLREKWRAR
;
A
#
# COMPACT_ATOMS: atom_id res chain seq x y z
N MET A 1 -0.11 25.68 12.99
CA MET A 1 -0.46 24.96 12.81
C MET A 1 -0.90 24.27 11.74
N THR A 2 -0.35 24.29 10.89
CA THR A 2 -0.60 23.69 9.63
C THR A 2 -0.70 22.19 9.64
N ALA A 3 0.00 21.55 10.51
CA ALA A 3 -0.08 20.10 10.61
C ALA A 3 -1.46 19.62 10.98
N ARG A 4 -2.21 20.45 11.68
CA ARG A 4 -3.54 20.08 12.08
C ARG A 4 -4.50 20.12 10.92
N ASP A 5 -4.31 21.05 10.00
CA ASP A 5 -5.17 21.15 8.86
C ASP A 5 -5.04 19.95 7.95
N GLY A 6 -3.84 19.43 7.80
CA GLY A 6 -3.61 18.27 6.98
C GLY A 6 -4.17 16.98 7.56
N SER A 7 -4.43 16.94 8.87
CA SER A 7 -4.89 15.70 9.50
C SER A 7 -6.35 15.39 9.25
N ASN A 8 -7.14 16.38 8.80
CA ASN A 8 -8.57 16.19 8.57
C ASN A 8 -8.93 16.00 7.10
N VAL A 9 -7.95 16.04 6.22
CA VAL A 9 -8.19 15.92 4.78
C VAL A 9 -7.14 15.00 4.19
N LEU A 10 -7.59 14.01 3.46
CA LEU A 10 -6.67 13.14 2.73
C LEU A 10 -6.21 13.81 1.45
N HIS A 11 -4.97 13.54 1.07
CA HIS A 11 -4.48 13.95 -0.25
C HIS A 11 -5.41 13.37 -1.32
N PRO A 12 -5.71 14.10 -2.42
CA PRO A 12 -6.63 13.62 -3.45
C PRO A 12 -6.32 12.24 -4.01
N VAL A 13 -5.04 11.90 -4.17
CA VAL A 13 -4.65 10.57 -4.65
C VAL A 13 -5.04 9.48 -3.64
N ILE A 14 -4.87 9.77 -2.36
CA ILE A 14 -5.20 8.83 -1.28
C ILE A 14 -6.71 8.69 -1.18
N GLU A 15 -7.43 9.79 -1.24
CA GLU A 15 -8.88 9.78 -1.17
C GLU A 15 -9.48 8.99 -2.35
N ALA A 16 -8.97 9.21 -3.56
CA ALA A 16 -9.41 8.48 -4.74
C ALA A 16 -9.12 6.98 -4.59
N ALA A 17 -7.92 6.63 -4.14
CA ALA A 17 -7.55 5.24 -3.92
C ALA A 17 -8.46 4.56 -2.91
N SER A 18 -8.86 5.29 -1.86
CA SER A 18 -9.77 4.73 -0.85
C SER A 18 -11.12 4.34 -1.42
N ARG A 19 -11.48 4.91 -2.57
CA ARG A 19 -12.72 4.59 -3.30
C ARG A 19 -12.48 3.61 -4.44
N GLY A 20 -11.29 3.02 -4.54
CA GLY A 20 -10.97 2.06 -5.58
C GLY A 20 -10.53 2.67 -6.91
N ILE A 21 -10.21 3.96 -6.93
CA ILE A 21 -9.70 4.63 -8.13
C ILE A 21 -8.18 4.64 -8.07
N PHE A 22 -7.56 3.83 -8.92
CA PHE A 22 -6.11 3.68 -8.94
C PHE A 22 -5.44 4.88 -9.61
N PRO A 23 -4.25 5.29 -9.13
CA PRO A 23 -3.49 6.36 -9.79
C PRO A 23 -3.10 5.98 -11.21
N GLU A 24 -2.86 6.99 -12.06
CA GLU A 24 -2.53 6.77 -13.46
C GLU A 24 -1.25 5.96 -13.66
N PHE A 25 -0.31 6.05 -12.75
CA PHE A 25 0.95 5.32 -12.89
C PHE A 25 0.81 3.80 -12.64
N THR A 26 -0.37 3.33 -12.27
CA THR A 26 -0.58 1.92 -11.90
C THR A 26 -0.26 0.98 -13.05
N GLN A 27 0.59 0.01 -12.78
CA GLN A 27 0.91 -1.09 -13.70
C GLN A 27 0.60 -2.39 -12.99
N ALA A 28 -0.66 -2.78 -13.04
CA ALA A 28 -1.16 -3.97 -12.38
C ALA A 28 -2.27 -4.56 -13.24
N GLY A 29 -2.16 -5.86 -13.51
CA GLY A 29 -3.18 -6.57 -14.27
C GLY A 29 -4.44 -6.82 -13.44
N PHE A 30 -5.41 -7.47 -14.08
CA PHE A 30 -6.73 -7.70 -13.47
C PHE A 30 -6.64 -8.43 -12.13
N GLU A 31 -5.92 -9.54 -12.09
CA GLU A 31 -5.81 -10.33 -10.85
C GLU A 31 -5.14 -9.55 -9.73
N ARG A 32 -4.11 -8.76 -10.08
CA ARG A 32 -3.42 -7.93 -9.10
C ARG A 32 -4.34 -6.84 -8.55
N ARG A 33 -5.14 -6.23 -9.43
CA ARG A 33 -6.10 -5.21 -8.99
C ARG A 33 -7.17 -5.81 -8.08
N GLU A 34 -7.61 -7.04 -8.36
CA GLU A 34 -8.54 -7.73 -7.47
C GLU A 34 -7.93 -8.00 -6.10
N HIS A 35 -6.67 -8.43 -6.07
CA HIS A 35 -5.94 -8.62 -4.82
C HIS A 35 -5.88 -7.30 -4.02
N MET A 36 -5.50 -6.21 -4.67
CA MET A 36 -5.43 -4.90 -4.01
C MET A 36 -6.79 -4.47 -3.46
N THR A 37 -7.85 -4.73 -4.21
CA THR A 37 -9.21 -4.41 -3.76
C THR A 37 -9.55 -5.22 -2.51
N ARG A 38 -9.25 -6.52 -2.50
CA ARG A 38 -9.52 -7.35 -1.32
C ARG A 38 -8.72 -6.89 -0.10
N VAL A 39 -7.45 -6.54 -0.30
CA VAL A 39 -6.62 -6.03 0.81
C VAL A 39 -7.17 -4.69 1.29
N GLY A 40 -7.53 -3.79 0.37
CA GLY A 40 -8.09 -2.49 0.73
C GLY A 40 -9.36 -2.61 1.55
N GLU A 41 -10.29 -3.47 1.12
CA GLU A 41 -11.54 -3.64 1.85
C GLU A 41 -11.37 -4.39 3.16
N LEU A 42 -10.42 -5.30 3.24
CA LEU A 42 -10.09 -5.95 4.50
C LEU A 42 -9.56 -4.92 5.51
N LEU A 43 -8.66 -4.06 5.06
CA LEU A 43 -8.13 -3.00 5.92
C LEU A 43 -9.21 -2.03 6.37
N ARG A 44 -10.12 -1.66 5.48
CA ARG A 44 -11.26 -0.82 5.84
C ARG A 44 -12.06 -1.46 6.96
N SER A 45 -12.35 -2.76 6.83
CA SER A 45 -13.13 -3.48 7.84
C SER A 45 -12.41 -3.54 9.18
N TRP A 46 -11.09 -3.69 9.17
CA TRP A 46 -10.31 -3.71 10.41
C TRP A 46 -10.31 -2.34 11.09
N ALA A 47 -10.15 -1.28 10.32
CA ALA A 47 -10.22 0.09 10.87
C ALA A 47 -11.59 0.37 11.46
N ARG A 48 -12.64 -0.06 10.77
CA ARG A 48 -14.02 0.09 11.24
C ARG A 48 -14.25 -0.67 12.54
N ALA A 49 -13.76 -1.91 12.62
CA ALA A 49 -13.89 -2.72 13.83
C ALA A 49 -13.19 -2.09 15.04
N ARG A 50 -12.12 -1.34 14.78
CA ARG A 50 -11.40 -0.62 15.83
C ARG A 50 -12.03 0.72 16.16
N LYS A 51 -13.11 1.09 15.47
CA LYS A 51 -13.78 2.38 15.65
C LYS A 51 -12.81 3.55 15.40
N ALA A 52 -11.96 3.38 14.39
CA ALA A 52 -10.91 4.35 14.10
C ALA A 52 -11.42 5.65 13.47
N GLY A 53 -12.65 5.65 12.95
CA GLY A 53 -13.25 6.81 12.32
C GLY A 53 -13.14 6.79 10.81
N ALA A 54 -13.97 7.58 10.14
CA ALA A 54 -14.10 7.55 8.69
C ALA A 54 -12.78 7.87 7.97
N LEU A 55 -12.03 8.83 8.49
CA LEU A 55 -10.77 9.22 7.87
C LEU A 55 -9.75 8.08 7.91
N GLU A 56 -9.62 7.40 9.05
CA GLU A 56 -8.70 6.28 9.19
C GLU A 56 -9.17 5.06 8.39
N GLU A 57 -10.49 4.83 8.30
CA GLU A 57 -11.01 3.76 7.43
C GLU A 57 -10.58 3.97 5.99
N ALA A 58 -10.71 5.21 5.51
CA ALA A 58 -10.31 5.56 4.14
C ALA A 58 -8.79 5.43 3.97
N ARG A 59 -8.03 5.90 4.94
CA ARG A 59 -6.57 5.87 4.90
C ARG A 59 -6.05 4.42 4.86
N TRP A 60 -6.61 3.55 5.68
CA TRP A 60 -6.24 2.14 5.70
C TRP A 60 -6.62 1.44 4.39
N ALA A 61 -7.83 1.71 3.89
CA ALA A 61 -8.26 1.16 2.61
C ALA A 61 -7.30 1.58 1.49
N ALA A 62 -6.92 2.86 1.47
CA ALA A 62 -5.99 3.37 0.46
C ALA A 62 -4.65 2.64 0.50
N ALA A 63 -4.16 2.29 1.68
CA ALA A 63 -2.92 1.52 1.79
C ALA A 63 -3.02 0.21 1.01
N GLY A 64 -4.14 -0.48 1.15
CA GLY A 64 -4.39 -1.72 0.42
C GLY A 64 -4.48 -1.51 -1.08
N TYR A 65 -5.22 -0.50 -1.51
CA TYR A 65 -5.38 -0.19 -2.93
C TYR A 65 -4.11 0.31 -3.60
N LEU A 66 -3.14 0.80 -2.82
CA LEU A 66 -1.94 1.41 -3.39
C LEU A 66 -0.68 0.54 -3.31
N HIS A 67 -0.64 -0.44 -2.41
CA HIS A 67 0.61 -1.12 -2.10
C HIS A 67 1.24 -1.85 -3.29
N ASP A 68 0.44 -2.41 -4.17
CA ASP A 68 0.91 -3.21 -5.30
C ASP A 68 0.70 -2.52 -6.66
N THR A 69 0.54 -1.20 -6.68
CA THR A 69 0.30 -0.46 -7.92
C THR A 69 1.36 -0.67 -8.99
N LEU A 70 2.59 -0.98 -8.61
CA LEU A 70 3.68 -1.23 -9.56
C LEU A 70 4.15 -2.68 -9.57
N ARG A 71 3.34 -3.58 -9.00
CA ARG A 71 3.75 -4.99 -8.85
C ARG A 71 4.08 -5.67 -10.17
N ASP A 72 3.34 -5.32 -11.23
CA ASP A 72 3.52 -5.94 -12.54
C ASP A 72 4.42 -5.13 -13.47
N ALA A 73 5.02 -4.05 -12.97
CA ALA A 73 5.96 -3.25 -13.76
C ALA A 73 7.30 -3.98 -13.91
N ASP A 74 8.00 -3.68 -14.99
CA ASP A 74 9.35 -4.20 -15.20
C ASP A 74 10.28 -3.61 -14.13
N PRO A 75 11.00 -4.44 -13.36
CA PRO A 75 11.94 -3.94 -12.35
C PRO A 75 12.96 -2.94 -12.89
N ASP A 76 13.36 -3.06 -14.15
CA ASP A 76 14.32 -2.12 -14.74
C ASP A 76 13.74 -0.71 -14.86
N GLU A 77 12.42 -0.60 -14.99
CA GLU A 77 11.76 0.71 -14.98
C GLU A 77 11.68 1.28 -13.57
N LEU A 78 11.69 0.44 -12.55
CA LEU A 78 11.57 0.85 -11.17
C LEU A 78 12.88 1.28 -10.52
N ARG A 79 14.01 0.74 -10.98
CA ARG A 79 15.30 1.05 -10.37
C ARG A 79 15.62 2.54 -10.31
N PRO A 80 15.36 3.33 -11.36
CA PRO A 80 15.63 4.77 -11.28
C PRO A 80 14.74 5.53 -10.30
N LEU A 81 13.64 4.92 -9.88
CA LEU A 81 12.68 5.57 -8.98
C LEU A 81 13.01 5.37 -7.50
N VAL A 82 13.83 4.37 -7.19
CA VAL A 82 14.06 4.00 -5.79
C VAL A 82 15.33 4.62 -5.25
N ASP A 83 15.35 4.76 -3.92
CA ASP A 83 16.53 5.23 -3.19
C ASP A 83 17.66 4.20 -3.36
N SER A 84 18.91 4.68 -3.32
CA SER A 84 20.08 3.82 -3.51
C SER A 84 20.13 2.63 -2.55
N ARG A 85 19.57 2.76 -1.37
CA ARG A 85 19.54 1.67 -0.38
C ARG A 85 18.75 0.44 -0.87
N PHE A 86 17.88 0.62 -1.87
CA PHE A 86 17.07 -0.48 -2.41
C PHE A 86 17.67 -1.11 -3.66
N LEU A 87 18.73 -0.53 -4.23
CA LEU A 87 19.25 -0.98 -5.51
C LEU A 87 19.85 -2.40 -5.48
N ASN A 88 20.30 -2.84 -4.30
CA ASN A 88 20.88 -4.17 -4.15
C ASN A 88 19.84 -5.27 -3.86
N TYR A 89 18.57 -4.90 -3.72
CA TYR A 89 17.52 -5.88 -3.50
C TYR A 89 17.04 -6.50 -4.81
N PRO A 90 16.49 -7.73 -4.75
CA PRO A 90 15.91 -8.34 -5.94
C PRO A 90 14.84 -7.45 -6.57
N GLY A 91 14.72 -7.51 -7.90
CA GLY A 91 13.77 -6.68 -8.62
C GLY A 91 12.34 -6.78 -8.09
N LYS A 92 11.94 -7.97 -7.64
CA LYS A 92 10.57 -8.21 -7.15
C LYS A 92 10.18 -7.44 -5.90
N VAL A 93 11.13 -6.85 -5.18
CA VAL A 93 10.82 -6.05 -4.00
C VAL A 93 10.85 -4.55 -4.26
N LEU A 94 11.11 -4.13 -5.49
CA LEU A 94 11.23 -2.71 -5.82
C LEU A 94 9.90 -2.00 -5.98
N HIS A 95 8.80 -2.74 -6.19
CA HIS A 95 7.50 -2.11 -6.45
C HIS A 95 6.98 -1.29 -5.27
N GLY A 96 7.22 -1.71 -4.04
CA GLY A 96 6.84 -0.94 -2.86
C GLY A 96 7.57 0.38 -2.76
N PRO A 97 8.90 0.37 -2.72
CA PRO A 97 9.68 1.60 -2.70
C PRO A 97 9.38 2.53 -3.88
N ALA A 98 9.21 1.98 -5.09
CA ALA A 98 8.90 2.80 -6.26
C ALA A 98 7.51 3.45 -6.15
N ALA A 99 6.51 2.71 -5.70
CA ALA A 99 5.16 3.26 -5.51
C ALA A 99 5.18 4.38 -4.49
N ALA A 100 5.87 4.19 -3.36
CA ALA A 100 6.00 5.23 -2.36
C ALA A 100 6.64 6.49 -2.94
N GLN A 101 7.66 6.32 -3.77
CA GLN A 101 8.34 7.45 -4.38
C GLN A 101 7.44 8.22 -5.35
N LEU A 102 6.66 7.52 -6.16
CA LEU A 102 5.72 8.19 -7.06
C LEU A 102 4.63 8.93 -6.30
N LEU A 103 4.18 8.38 -5.16
CA LEU A 103 3.23 9.06 -4.30
C LEU A 103 3.84 10.33 -3.70
N ARG A 104 5.11 10.28 -3.28
CA ARG A 104 5.81 11.47 -2.79
C ARG A 104 5.89 12.54 -3.88
N ARG A 105 6.20 12.13 -5.10
CA ARG A 105 6.26 13.07 -6.24
C ARG A 105 4.90 13.68 -6.54
N ALA A 106 3.83 12.97 -6.25
CA ALA A 106 2.47 13.48 -6.41
C ALA A 106 2.04 14.40 -5.26
N GLY A 107 2.90 14.56 -4.25
CA GLY A 107 2.62 15.47 -3.14
C GLY A 107 2.10 14.80 -1.87
N VAL A 108 2.05 13.48 -1.83
CA VAL A 108 1.64 12.76 -0.61
C VAL A 108 2.73 12.91 0.44
N VAL A 109 2.36 13.32 1.66
CA VAL A 109 3.29 13.55 2.76
C VAL A 109 2.99 12.71 4.01
N ASP A 110 2.01 11.83 3.93
CA ASP A 110 1.62 10.95 5.04
C ASP A 110 2.71 9.90 5.27
N ARG A 111 3.56 10.15 6.24
CA ARG A 111 4.72 9.30 6.49
C ARG A 111 4.38 7.87 6.84
N GLY A 112 3.37 7.68 7.68
CA GLY A 112 2.96 6.33 8.09
C GLY A 112 2.47 5.51 6.91
N LEU A 113 1.69 6.13 6.04
CA LEU A 113 1.16 5.47 4.85
C LEU A 113 2.26 5.18 3.84
N LEU A 114 3.13 6.16 3.57
CA LEU A 114 4.25 5.97 2.65
C LEU A 114 5.19 4.88 3.13
N HIS A 115 5.50 4.86 4.43
CA HIS A 115 6.37 3.84 5.02
C HIS A 115 5.73 2.45 4.92
N ALA A 116 4.42 2.37 5.14
CA ALA A 116 3.68 1.12 5.01
C ALA A 116 3.81 0.54 3.59
N ILE A 117 3.61 1.37 2.58
CA ILE A 117 3.70 0.96 1.18
C ILE A 117 5.14 0.61 0.81
N GLU A 118 6.09 1.44 1.23
CA GLU A 118 7.50 1.28 0.91
C GLU A 118 8.05 -0.06 1.40
N PHE A 119 7.67 -0.47 2.60
CA PHE A 119 8.22 -1.66 3.24
C PHE A 119 7.24 -2.84 3.32
N HIS A 120 6.16 -2.81 2.55
CA HIS A 120 5.15 -3.85 2.69
C HIS A 120 5.65 -5.26 2.33
N THR A 121 6.68 -5.37 1.48
CA THR A 121 7.26 -6.67 1.12
C THR A 121 8.32 -7.11 2.12
N LEU A 122 9.18 -6.18 2.53
CA LEU A 122 10.33 -6.49 3.39
C LEU A 122 9.97 -6.51 4.87
N GLY A 123 8.97 -5.76 5.26
CA GLY A 123 8.67 -5.52 6.65
C GLY A 123 9.57 -4.44 7.24
N SER A 124 9.17 -3.87 8.36
CA SER A 124 9.95 -2.84 9.03
C SER A 124 9.59 -2.81 10.52
N PRO A 125 10.59 -2.76 11.41
CA PRO A 125 10.31 -2.60 12.84
C PRO A 125 9.72 -1.24 13.17
N GLY A 126 9.82 -0.28 12.23
CA GLY A 126 9.27 1.06 12.42
C GLY A 126 7.85 1.25 11.92
N PHE A 127 7.14 0.18 11.55
CA PHE A 127 5.77 0.33 11.08
C PHE A 127 4.86 0.99 12.12
N SER A 128 4.05 1.94 11.65
CA SER A 128 2.90 2.42 12.40
C SER A 128 1.79 1.39 12.30
N ARG A 129 0.63 1.67 12.89
CA ARG A 129 -0.50 0.73 12.85
C ARG A 129 -0.92 0.38 11.43
N VAL A 130 -0.98 1.37 10.53
CA VAL A 130 -1.38 1.10 9.15
C VAL A 130 -0.34 0.21 8.46
N GLY A 131 0.94 0.37 8.78
CA GLY A 131 1.98 -0.49 8.22
C GLY A 131 1.86 -1.93 8.68
N LEU A 132 1.64 -2.13 9.98
CA LEU A 132 1.42 -3.47 10.54
C LEU A 132 0.16 -4.11 9.94
N ALA A 133 -0.90 -3.32 9.83
CA ALA A 133 -2.16 -3.80 9.29
C ALA A 133 -2.02 -4.19 7.82
N LEU A 134 -1.35 -3.38 7.02
CA LEU A 134 -1.13 -3.69 5.60
C LEU A 134 -0.31 -4.97 5.45
N PHE A 135 0.76 -5.09 6.21
CA PHE A 135 1.62 -6.27 6.16
C PHE A 135 0.82 -7.53 6.48
N ALA A 136 0.00 -7.48 7.52
CA ALA A 136 -0.85 -8.61 7.90
C ALA A 136 -1.96 -8.89 6.88
N ALA A 137 -2.63 -7.84 6.40
CA ALA A 137 -3.74 -7.99 5.46
C ALA A 137 -3.30 -8.57 4.12
N ASP A 138 -2.13 -8.13 3.64
CA ASP A 138 -1.56 -8.64 2.40
C ASP A 138 -1.34 -10.15 2.48
N PHE A 139 -0.89 -10.62 3.62
CA PHE A 139 -0.66 -12.05 3.85
C PHE A 139 -1.97 -12.82 4.04
N LEU A 140 -2.93 -12.25 4.75
CA LEU A 140 -4.12 -12.95 5.21
C LEU A 140 -5.35 -12.81 4.31
N GLU A 141 -5.31 -11.97 3.28
CA GLU A 141 -6.52 -11.74 2.49
C GLU A 141 -7.06 -13.05 1.91
N PRO A 142 -8.41 -13.22 1.87
CA PRO A 142 -9.00 -14.54 1.64
C PRO A 142 -8.75 -15.15 0.26
N GLY A 143 -8.49 -14.34 -0.76
CA GLY A 143 -8.26 -14.84 -2.11
C GLY A 143 -6.84 -15.25 -2.40
N ARG A 144 -5.94 -15.14 -1.42
CA ARG A 144 -4.52 -15.39 -1.67
C ARG A 144 -4.22 -16.90 -1.76
N LYS A 145 -3.52 -17.29 -2.82
CA LYS A 145 -3.20 -18.71 -3.09
C LYS A 145 -2.29 -19.33 -2.04
N LEU A 146 -1.66 -18.53 -1.23
CA LEU A 146 -0.82 -19.01 -0.15
C LEU A 146 -1.57 -19.97 0.79
N ARG A 147 -2.87 -19.75 0.97
CA ARG A 147 -3.70 -20.63 1.81
C ARG A 147 -3.74 -22.06 1.28
N GLU A 148 -3.75 -22.22 -0.03
CA GLU A 148 -3.75 -23.53 -0.65
C GLU A 148 -2.45 -24.26 -0.40
N LYS A 149 -1.33 -23.55 -0.44
CA LYS A 149 -0.02 -24.13 -0.14
C LYS A 149 0.06 -24.65 1.28
N TRP A 150 -0.58 -23.95 2.20
CA TRP A 150 -0.60 -24.37 3.60
C TRP A 150 -1.47 -25.60 3.80
N ARG A 151 -2.56 -25.70 3.07
CA ARG A 151 -3.44 -26.87 3.16
C ARG A 151 -2.80 -28.12 2.58
N ALA A 152 -1.88 -27.96 1.67
CA ALA A 152 -1.20 -29.08 1.01
C ALA A 152 -0.10 -29.68 1.87
N ARG A 153 0.24 -29.06 3.01
CA ARG A 153 1.20 -29.60 3.95
C ARG A 153 0.52 -30.38 5.05
#